data_38164f82a804ee7d2bb1053a3f5da548
#
_entry.id   38164f82a804ee7d2bb1053a3f5da548
#
_cell.length_a   1.000
_cell.length_b   1.000
_cell.length_c   1.000
_cell.angle_alpha   90.00
_cell.angle_beta   90.00
_cell.angle_gamma   90.00
#
_symmetry.space_group_name_H-M   'P 1'
#
loop_
_entity.id
_entity.type
_entity.pdbx_description
1 polymer ?
#
loop_
_entity_poly.entity_id
_entity_poly.type
_entity_poly.pdbx_seq_one_letter_code
_entity_poly.pdbx_strand_id
1 'polypeptide(L)'
;MTKLSVNINKIAVVRNSRGGNVPNHLKAALDIEGFGADGITVHPRPDARHIRYSDVRELKKVISTELNIEGNPIGSFVDLVLEVVPAQVTLVPDAVDAITSNAGWDTIANKEFLTDITKRFHEKGIRVSIFVDPKPEMVAGAAACGADRVELYTEAYAANYKADREAAIAPYIAAAEEARKCGLGLNAGHDLSLENLEYFAKQIPWCDEVSIGHALISDALYYGLENTVQLYRRCLR
;
A
#
# COMPACT_ATOMS: atom_id res chain seq x y z
N MET A 1 -16.12 -3.75 -6.28
CA MET A 1 -15.23 -2.89 -7.10
C MET A 1 -13.99 -2.62 -6.29
N THR A 2 -12.82 -2.85 -6.86
CA THR A 2 -11.53 -2.62 -6.20
C THR A 2 -11.34 -1.14 -5.88
N LYS A 3 -10.94 -0.81 -4.66
CA LYS A 3 -10.66 0.56 -4.21
C LYS A 3 -9.31 1.04 -4.71
N LEU A 4 -9.19 2.34 -5.00
CA LEU A 4 -7.93 3.01 -5.29
C LEU A 4 -7.46 3.78 -4.07
N SER A 5 -6.38 3.34 -3.44
CA SER A 5 -5.60 4.12 -2.47
C SER A 5 -4.40 4.75 -3.17
N VAL A 6 -4.21 6.06 -3.01
CA VAL A 6 -3.10 6.77 -3.66
C VAL A 6 -1.97 6.99 -2.66
N ASN A 7 -0.82 6.40 -2.96
CA ASN A 7 0.39 6.59 -2.16
C ASN A 7 1.07 7.93 -2.53
N ILE A 8 1.06 8.89 -1.61
CA ILE A 8 1.56 10.25 -1.84
C ILE A 8 3.02 10.49 -1.45
N ASN A 9 3.79 9.44 -1.20
CA ASN A 9 5.20 9.55 -0.83
C ASN A 9 6.01 10.38 -1.84
N LYS A 10 5.77 10.21 -3.15
CA LYS A 10 6.52 10.92 -4.20
C LYS A 10 6.24 12.42 -4.21
N ILE A 11 5.05 12.86 -3.82
CA ILE A 11 4.74 14.28 -3.60
C ILE A 11 5.62 14.84 -2.49
N ALA A 12 5.77 14.09 -1.40
CA ALA A 12 6.63 14.50 -0.29
C ALA A 12 8.13 14.47 -0.65
N VAL A 13 8.58 13.57 -1.54
CA VAL A 13 9.95 13.61 -2.11
C VAL A 13 10.20 14.93 -2.82
N VAL A 14 9.30 15.35 -3.70
CA VAL A 14 9.42 16.65 -4.42
C VAL A 14 9.43 17.82 -3.44
N ARG A 15 8.54 17.82 -2.44
CA ARG A 15 8.53 18.84 -1.37
C ARG A 15 9.87 18.92 -0.65
N ASN A 16 10.40 17.79 -0.24
CA ASN A 16 11.60 17.71 0.57
C ASN A 16 12.86 18.13 -0.19
N SER A 17 12.87 18.03 -1.53
CA SER A 17 14.03 18.38 -2.36
C SER A 17 14.44 19.86 -2.26
N ARG A 18 13.55 20.75 -1.78
CA ARG A 18 13.83 22.19 -1.60
C ARG A 18 13.61 22.71 -0.17
N GLY A 19 13.26 21.84 0.78
CA GLY A 19 13.10 22.23 2.19
C GLY A 19 11.89 23.11 2.51
N GLY A 20 11.00 23.37 1.53
CA GLY A 20 9.77 24.15 1.71
C GLY A 20 8.53 23.24 1.94
N ASN A 21 7.34 23.79 1.65
CA ASN A 21 6.07 23.06 1.71
C ASN A 21 5.34 23.05 0.35
N VAL A 22 6.09 22.97 -0.74
CA VAL A 22 5.56 22.89 -2.11
C VAL A 22 6.23 21.72 -2.83
N PRO A 23 5.43 20.80 -3.41
CA PRO A 23 3.96 20.68 -3.32
C PRO A 23 3.50 20.38 -1.88
N ASN A 24 2.34 20.94 -1.49
CA ASN A 24 1.78 20.71 -0.16
C ASN A 24 1.10 19.32 -0.12
N HIS A 25 1.55 18.46 0.78
CA HIS A 25 1.06 17.06 0.87
C HIS A 25 -0.38 16.97 1.37
N LEU A 26 -0.82 17.90 2.25
CA LEU A 26 -2.22 17.93 2.72
C LEU A 26 -3.17 18.33 1.59
N LYS A 27 -2.80 19.43 0.87
CA LYS A 27 -3.58 19.84 -0.30
C LYS A 27 -3.65 18.72 -1.34
N ALA A 28 -2.53 18.07 -1.63
CA ALA A 28 -2.51 16.98 -2.59
C ALA A 28 -3.40 15.81 -2.16
N ALA A 29 -3.40 15.43 -0.88
CA ALA A 29 -4.28 14.39 -0.35
C ALA A 29 -5.76 14.77 -0.51
N LEU A 30 -6.15 15.98 -0.12
CA LEU A 30 -7.52 16.48 -0.26
C LEU A 30 -7.97 16.57 -1.73
N ASP A 31 -7.10 17.04 -2.62
CA ASP A 31 -7.39 17.08 -4.06
C ASP A 31 -7.60 15.65 -4.60
N ILE A 32 -6.73 14.69 -4.22
CA ILE A 32 -6.82 13.28 -4.63
C ILE A 32 -8.13 12.64 -4.15
N GLU A 33 -8.55 12.90 -2.91
CA GLU A 33 -9.89 12.48 -2.42
C GLU A 33 -11.00 13.12 -3.26
N GLY A 34 -10.91 14.43 -3.51
CA GLY A 34 -11.88 15.16 -4.35
C GLY A 34 -11.96 14.62 -5.77
N PHE A 35 -10.89 14.08 -6.31
CA PHE A 35 -10.83 13.40 -7.61
C PHE A 35 -11.35 11.96 -7.56
N GLY A 36 -11.72 11.49 -6.39
CA GLY A 36 -12.44 10.24 -6.17
C GLY A 36 -11.57 9.04 -5.80
N ALA A 37 -10.37 9.23 -5.28
CA ALA A 37 -9.63 8.14 -4.63
C ALA A 37 -10.39 7.67 -3.38
N ASP A 38 -10.29 6.37 -3.09
CA ASP A 38 -10.98 5.73 -1.97
C ASP A 38 -10.14 5.72 -0.69
N GLY A 39 -8.85 6.05 -0.81
CA GLY A 39 -7.92 6.11 0.31
C GLY A 39 -6.63 6.85 -0.02
N ILE A 40 -5.91 7.20 1.04
CA ILE A 40 -4.57 7.78 0.99
C ILE A 40 -3.61 6.83 1.70
N THR A 41 -2.53 6.47 1.03
CA THR A 41 -1.46 5.66 1.61
C THR A 41 -0.20 6.50 1.81
N VAL A 42 0.46 6.28 2.95
CA VAL A 42 1.73 6.93 3.31
C VAL A 42 2.69 5.93 3.95
N HIS A 43 3.98 6.09 3.66
CA HIS A 43 5.05 5.29 4.26
C HIS A 43 6.06 6.20 4.97
N PRO A 44 5.81 6.58 6.23
CA PRO A 44 6.74 7.41 6.98
C PRO A 44 7.97 6.59 7.37
N ARG A 45 9.12 6.87 6.74
CA ARG A 45 10.39 6.22 7.10
C ARG A 45 11.10 6.98 8.22
N PRO A 46 11.90 6.31 9.06
CA PRO A 46 12.62 6.97 10.17
C PRO A 46 13.56 8.10 9.73
N ASP A 47 14.11 8.01 8.51
CA ASP A 47 14.99 9.02 7.91
C ASP A 47 14.25 10.21 7.30
N ALA A 48 12.93 10.21 7.32
CA ALA A 48 12.07 11.28 6.80
C ALA A 48 12.34 11.69 5.34
N ARG A 49 12.86 10.76 4.51
CA ARG A 49 13.21 11.04 3.09
C ARG A 49 12.02 11.50 2.25
N HIS A 50 10.80 11.18 2.65
CA HIS A 50 9.55 11.62 2.03
C HIS A 50 8.51 12.01 3.10
N ILE A 51 7.51 11.20 3.39
CA ILE A 51 6.53 11.46 4.46
C ILE A 51 7.22 11.42 5.83
N ARG A 52 6.96 12.43 6.65
CA ARG A 52 7.44 12.57 8.03
C ARG A 52 6.36 12.09 8.99
N TYR A 53 6.73 11.73 10.20
CA TYR A 53 5.76 11.38 11.26
C TYR A 53 4.79 12.52 11.58
N SER A 54 5.26 13.79 11.49
CA SER A 54 4.38 14.96 11.61
C SER A 54 3.33 15.03 10.51
N ASP A 55 3.72 14.72 9.26
CA ASP A 55 2.80 14.74 8.12
C ASP A 55 1.65 13.75 8.31
N VAL A 56 1.93 12.57 8.87
CA VAL A 56 0.90 11.54 9.15
C VAL A 56 -0.15 12.05 10.14
N ARG A 57 0.31 12.73 11.21
CA ARG A 57 -0.58 13.34 12.21
C ARG A 57 -1.47 14.44 11.63
N GLU A 58 -0.92 15.20 10.70
CA GLU A 58 -1.67 16.26 10.00
C GLU A 58 -2.68 15.66 9.02
N LEU A 59 -2.28 14.68 8.22
CA LEU A 59 -3.17 13.97 7.28
C LEU A 59 -4.38 13.35 7.98
N LYS A 60 -4.18 12.70 9.13
CA LYS A 60 -5.28 12.09 9.89
C LYS A 60 -6.38 13.08 10.26
N LYS A 61 -6.05 14.36 10.42
CA LYS A 61 -7.03 15.39 10.82
C LYS A 61 -7.88 15.91 9.67
N VAL A 62 -7.42 15.75 8.42
CA VAL A 62 -8.02 16.42 7.26
C VAL A 62 -8.61 15.46 6.23
N ILE A 63 -8.09 14.24 6.08
CA ILE A 63 -8.62 13.28 5.13
C ILE A 63 -9.91 12.64 5.64
N SER A 64 -10.84 12.40 4.74
CA SER A 64 -12.16 11.82 5.02
C SER A 64 -12.29 10.36 4.57
N THR A 65 -11.41 9.91 3.69
CA THR A 65 -11.32 8.53 3.22
C THR A 65 -10.46 7.65 4.12
N GLU A 66 -10.10 6.45 3.68
CA GLU A 66 -9.24 5.55 4.47
C GLU A 66 -7.79 6.04 4.45
N LEU A 67 -7.19 6.22 5.64
CA LEU A 67 -5.74 6.39 5.80
C LEU A 67 -5.10 5.02 6.00
N ASN A 68 -4.18 4.64 5.12
CA ASN A 68 -3.29 3.49 5.29
C ASN A 68 -1.86 3.98 5.60
N ILE A 69 -1.27 3.46 6.67
CA ILE A 69 0.13 3.75 7.05
C ILE A 69 0.96 2.50 6.83
N GLU A 70 1.92 2.56 5.91
CA GLU A 70 2.85 1.49 5.61
C GLU A 70 4.14 1.64 6.41
N GLY A 71 4.76 0.56 6.84
CA GLY A 71 6.10 0.59 7.39
C GLY A 71 6.54 -0.66 8.14
N ASN A 72 7.84 -0.69 8.47
CA ASN A 72 8.40 -1.72 9.33
C ASN A 72 7.97 -1.44 10.78
N PRO A 73 7.42 -2.42 11.50
CA PRO A 73 6.91 -2.27 12.86
C PRO A 73 8.03 -2.15 13.92
N ILE A 74 8.98 -1.22 13.72
CA ILE A 74 9.91 -0.78 14.75
C ILE A 74 9.17 0.07 15.81
N GLY A 75 9.73 0.20 17.00
CA GLY A 75 9.08 0.87 18.13
C GLY A 75 8.47 2.23 17.81
N SER A 76 9.23 3.13 17.16
CA SER A 76 8.75 4.47 16.80
C SER A 76 7.60 4.47 15.77
N PHE A 77 7.60 3.51 14.85
CA PHE A 77 6.49 3.33 13.90
C PHE A 77 5.23 2.81 14.60
N VAL A 78 5.40 1.81 15.46
CA VAL A 78 4.29 1.26 16.25
C VAL A 78 3.65 2.34 17.11
N ASP A 79 4.46 3.16 17.80
CA ASP A 79 3.97 4.27 18.62
C ASP A 79 3.18 5.29 17.78
N LEU A 80 3.67 5.65 16.59
CA LEU A 80 2.97 6.53 15.66
C LEU A 80 1.61 5.96 15.23
N VAL A 81 1.57 4.68 14.84
CA VAL A 81 0.32 4.03 14.40
C VAL A 81 -0.71 3.95 15.51
N LEU A 82 -0.27 3.60 16.75
CA LEU A 82 -1.15 3.56 17.91
C LEU A 82 -1.66 4.95 18.34
N GLU A 83 -0.87 5.99 18.13
CA GLU A 83 -1.27 7.39 18.38
C GLU A 83 -2.28 7.88 17.35
N VAL A 84 -2.02 7.64 16.05
CA VAL A 84 -2.81 8.16 14.92
C VAL A 84 -4.12 7.38 14.71
N VAL A 85 -4.11 6.09 15.03
CA VAL A 85 -5.24 5.16 14.82
C VAL A 85 -5.79 5.28 13.39
N PRO A 86 -5.01 4.87 12.37
CA PRO A 86 -5.46 4.89 10.98
C PRO A 86 -6.56 3.86 10.73
N ALA A 87 -7.21 3.92 9.57
CA ALA A 87 -8.14 2.88 9.14
C ALA A 87 -7.42 1.54 8.90
N GLN A 88 -6.19 1.60 8.36
CA GLN A 88 -5.36 0.44 8.07
C GLN A 88 -3.89 0.73 8.37
N VAL A 89 -3.16 -0.28 8.76
CA VAL A 89 -1.71 -0.34 8.76
C VAL A 89 -1.26 -1.48 7.85
N THR A 90 -0.26 -1.23 6.98
CA THR A 90 0.38 -2.28 6.19
C THR A 90 1.80 -2.52 6.71
N LEU A 91 2.05 -3.72 7.23
CA LEU A 91 3.34 -4.12 7.77
C LEU A 91 4.29 -4.50 6.64
N VAL A 92 5.41 -3.80 6.51
CA VAL A 92 6.42 -4.00 5.45
C VAL A 92 7.78 -4.33 6.10
N PRO A 93 8.54 -5.35 5.62
CA PRO A 93 9.78 -5.79 6.27
C PRO A 93 11.00 -4.93 5.93
N ASP A 94 10.81 -3.70 5.44
CA ASP A 94 11.89 -2.86 4.95
C ASP A 94 12.95 -2.60 6.01
N ALA A 95 14.21 -2.90 5.70
CA ALA A 95 15.33 -2.41 6.48
C ALA A 95 15.38 -0.87 6.46
N VAL A 96 15.93 -0.27 7.52
CA VAL A 96 15.98 1.20 7.66
C VAL A 96 16.71 1.87 6.49
N ASP A 97 17.73 1.21 5.94
CA ASP A 97 18.55 1.67 4.81
C ASP A 97 18.02 1.25 3.43
N ALA A 98 16.96 0.44 3.35
CA ALA A 98 16.36 0.04 2.07
C ALA A 98 15.87 1.26 1.26
N ILE A 99 16.23 1.33 -0.02
CA ILE A 99 15.81 2.43 -0.92
C ILE A 99 14.30 2.36 -1.17
N THR A 100 13.79 1.16 -1.40
CA THR A 100 12.36 0.85 -1.60
C THR A 100 12.08 -0.54 -1.04
N SER A 101 10.80 -0.88 -0.87
CA SER A 101 10.41 -2.25 -0.53
C SER A 101 10.83 -3.20 -1.64
N ASN A 102 11.48 -4.30 -1.29
CA ASN A 102 12.07 -5.25 -2.24
C ASN A 102 11.79 -6.73 -1.91
N ALA A 103 11.03 -6.99 -0.85
CA ALA A 103 10.57 -8.32 -0.46
C ALA A 103 9.37 -8.23 0.47
N GLY A 104 8.50 -9.24 0.46
CA GLY A 104 7.45 -9.42 1.45
C GLY A 104 7.95 -10.06 2.74
N TRP A 105 7.12 -10.08 3.78
CA TRP A 105 7.41 -10.79 5.02
C TRP A 105 7.52 -12.30 4.79
N ASP A 106 8.52 -12.92 5.39
CA ASP A 106 8.46 -14.34 5.73
C ASP A 106 7.56 -14.50 6.97
N THR A 107 6.29 -14.74 6.69
CA THR A 107 5.24 -14.83 7.73
C THR A 107 5.33 -16.09 8.58
N ILE A 108 6.06 -17.11 8.11
CA ILE A 108 6.30 -18.35 8.84
C ILE A 108 7.42 -18.13 9.85
N ALA A 109 8.56 -17.63 9.40
CA ALA A 109 9.71 -17.38 10.27
C ALA A 109 9.45 -16.28 11.30
N ASN A 110 8.60 -15.28 10.98
CA ASN A 110 8.30 -14.14 11.85
C ASN A 110 6.92 -14.24 12.52
N LYS A 111 6.33 -15.43 12.61
CA LYS A 111 4.95 -15.64 13.08
C LYS A 111 4.68 -15.01 14.45
N GLU A 112 5.51 -15.29 15.43
CA GLU A 112 5.30 -14.79 16.80
C GLU A 112 5.33 -13.27 16.86
N PHE A 113 6.32 -12.66 16.22
CA PHE A 113 6.47 -11.22 16.13
C PHE A 113 5.27 -10.54 15.44
N LEU A 114 4.88 -11.04 14.27
CA LEU A 114 3.75 -10.49 13.51
C LEU A 114 2.42 -10.68 14.26
N THR A 115 2.25 -11.79 14.97
CA THR A 115 1.05 -12.03 15.78
C THR A 115 0.95 -11.02 16.93
N ASP A 116 2.05 -10.76 17.65
CA ASP A 116 2.06 -9.77 18.75
C ASP A 116 1.71 -8.37 18.25
N ILE A 117 2.36 -7.94 17.16
CA ILE A 117 2.13 -6.61 16.56
C ILE A 117 0.69 -6.48 16.03
N THR A 118 0.18 -7.50 15.35
CA THR A 118 -1.21 -7.52 14.86
C THR A 118 -2.20 -7.36 16.00
N LYS A 119 -2.04 -8.11 17.08
CA LYS A 119 -2.88 -8.02 18.28
C LYS A 119 -2.89 -6.61 18.86
N ARG A 120 -1.73 -5.97 18.99
CA ARG A 120 -1.62 -4.61 19.54
C ARG A 120 -2.38 -3.59 18.71
N PHE A 121 -2.37 -3.71 17.38
CA PHE A 121 -3.14 -2.83 16.50
C PHE A 121 -4.64 -3.13 16.55
N HIS A 122 -5.03 -4.39 16.64
CA HIS A 122 -6.43 -4.79 16.81
C HIS A 122 -7.04 -4.26 18.12
N GLU A 123 -6.27 -4.16 19.21
CA GLU A 123 -6.71 -3.56 20.47
C GLU A 123 -7.14 -2.08 20.33
N LYS A 124 -6.70 -1.42 19.24
CA LYS A 124 -7.11 -0.06 18.85
C LYS A 124 -8.12 -0.02 17.70
N GLY A 125 -8.60 -1.18 17.25
CA GLY A 125 -9.52 -1.26 16.12
C GLY A 125 -8.90 -0.93 14.75
N ILE A 126 -7.58 -1.06 14.62
CA ILE A 126 -6.85 -0.80 13.38
C ILE A 126 -6.82 -2.08 12.55
N ARG A 127 -7.23 -2.01 11.27
CA ARG A 127 -7.12 -3.11 10.32
C ARG A 127 -5.66 -3.35 9.97
N VAL A 128 -5.21 -4.61 10.02
CA VAL A 128 -3.82 -4.98 9.75
C VAL A 128 -3.71 -5.71 8.42
N SER A 129 -2.89 -5.16 7.51
CA SER A 129 -2.45 -5.79 6.27
C SER A 129 -0.98 -6.18 6.39
N ILE A 130 -0.60 -7.37 5.90
CA ILE A 130 0.79 -7.82 5.87
C ILE A 130 1.27 -7.87 4.42
N PHE A 131 2.36 -7.16 4.12
CA PHE A 131 3.00 -7.14 2.80
C PHE A 131 3.75 -8.44 2.56
N VAL A 132 3.39 -9.17 1.49
CA VAL A 132 3.91 -10.50 1.20
C VAL A 132 4.26 -10.68 -0.28
N ASP A 133 5.22 -11.54 -0.56
CA ASP A 133 5.42 -12.07 -1.91
C ASP A 133 4.19 -12.89 -2.34
N PRO A 134 3.92 -13.03 -3.65
CA PRO A 134 2.77 -13.79 -4.16
C PRO A 134 2.97 -15.31 -4.05
N LYS A 135 3.12 -15.78 -2.81
CA LYS A 135 3.32 -17.19 -2.44
C LYS A 135 2.19 -17.61 -1.50
N PRO A 136 1.39 -18.65 -1.86
CA PRO A 136 0.28 -19.12 -1.03
C PRO A 136 0.65 -19.41 0.43
N GLU A 137 1.84 -19.98 0.67
CA GLU A 137 2.32 -20.29 2.02
C GLU A 137 2.58 -19.02 2.86
N MET A 138 3.02 -17.91 2.25
CA MET A 138 3.18 -16.62 2.93
C MET A 138 1.83 -15.99 3.27
N VAL A 139 0.85 -16.14 2.39
CA VAL A 139 -0.53 -15.70 2.60
C VAL A 139 -1.19 -16.48 3.75
N ALA A 140 -1.08 -17.82 3.74
CA ALA A 140 -1.58 -18.66 4.84
C ALA A 140 -0.89 -18.33 6.18
N GLY A 141 0.41 -18.05 6.13
CA GLY A 141 1.19 -17.58 7.30
C GLY A 141 0.68 -16.25 7.85
N ALA A 142 0.32 -15.29 6.98
CA ALA A 142 -0.27 -14.01 7.40
C ALA A 142 -1.63 -14.20 8.10
N ALA A 143 -2.48 -15.11 7.58
CA ALA A 143 -3.73 -15.47 8.24
C ALA A 143 -3.47 -16.09 9.64
N ALA A 144 -2.45 -16.94 9.76
CA ALA A 144 -2.06 -17.53 11.04
C ALA A 144 -1.45 -16.52 12.03
N CYS A 145 -1.03 -15.33 11.57
CA CYS A 145 -0.64 -14.19 12.40
C CYS A 145 -1.83 -13.32 12.82
N GLY A 146 -3.04 -13.61 12.36
CA GLY A 146 -4.26 -12.86 12.65
C GLY A 146 -4.46 -11.61 11.78
N ALA A 147 -3.77 -11.48 10.65
CA ALA A 147 -3.98 -10.37 9.73
C ALA A 147 -5.43 -10.32 9.22
N ASP A 148 -5.92 -9.11 8.92
CA ASP A 148 -7.21 -8.90 8.24
C ASP A 148 -7.07 -8.97 6.73
N ARG A 149 -5.91 -8.51 6.22
CA ARG A 149 -5.57 -8.47 4.79
C ARG A 149 -4.13 -8.90 4.54
N VAL A 150 -3.85 -9.22 3.31
CA VAL A 150 -2.49 -9.25 2.76
C VAL A 150 -2.38 -8.24 1.64
N GLU A 151 -1.19 -7.69 1.46
CA GLU A 151 -0.85 -6.88 0.28
C GLU A 151 0.21 -7.59 -0.53
N LEU A 152 -0.11 -7.92 -1.79
CA LEU A 152 0.81 -8.62 -2.69
C LEU A 152 1.82 -7.65 -3.30
N TYR A 153 3.10 -7.97 -3.17
CA TYR A 153 4.20 -7.26 -3.83
C TYR A 153 4.20 -7.54 -5.32
N THR A 154 4.02 -6.50 -6.16
CA THR A 154 3.71 -6.66 -7.59
C THR A 154 4.86 -6.38 -8.55
N GLU A 155 6.12 -6.22 -8.07
CA GLU A 155 7.27 -5.94 -8.92
C GLU A 155 7.48 -7.03 -9.99
N ALA A 156 7.50 -8.31 -9.60
CA ALA A 156 7.71 -9.42 -10.54
C ALA A 156 6.60 -9.50 -11.60
N TYR A 157 5.36 -9.15 -11.26
CA TYR A 157 4.28 -9.03 -12.22
C TYR A 157 4.57 -7.91 -13.23
N ALA A 158 4.89 -6.73 -12.76
CA ALA A 158 5.16 -5.57 -13.60
C ALA A 158 6.35 -5.79 -14.53
N ALA A 159 7.45 -6.35 -14.00
CA ALA A 159 8.67 -6.62 -14.76
C ALA A 159 8.44 -7.64 -15.91
N ASN A 160 7.61 -8.65 -15.68
CA ASN A 160 7.38 -9.71 -16.67
C ASN A 160 6.13 -9.49 -17.53
N TYR A 161 5.32 -8.48 -17.24
CA TYR A 161 4.03 -8.24 -17.90
C TYR A 161 4.11 -8.16 -19.43
N LYS A 162 5.10 -7.44 -19.94
CA LYS A 162 5.28 -7.29 -21.40
C LYS A 162 5.75 -8.56 -22.10
N ALA A 163 6.51 -9.37 -21.42
CA ALA A 163 7.06 -10.60 -21.98
C ALA A 163 5.98 -11.70 -22.04
N ASP A 164 5.28 -11.94 -20.94
CA ASP A 164 4.19 -12.91 -20.84
C ASP A 164 3.28 -12.56 -19.65
N ARG A 165 2.21 -11.83 -19.92
CA ARG A 165 1.29 -11.39 -18.86
C ARG A 165 0.51 -12.53 -18.20
N GLU A 166 0.29 -13.65 -18.90
CA GLU A 166 -0.43 -14.81 -18.36
C GLU A 166 0.46 -15.54 -17.37
N ALA A 167 1.71 -15.77 -17.72
CA ALA A 167 2.69 -16.33 -16.79
C ALA A 167 2.97 -15.38 -15.62
N ALA A 168 3.05 -14.06 -15.88
CA ALA A 168 3.32 -13.06 -14.84
C ALA A 168 2.22 -12.97 -13.78
N ILE A 169 0.93 -13.12 -14.16
CA ILE A 169 -0.19 -13.03 -13.22
C ILE A 169 -0.46 -14.34 -12.46
N ALA A 170 -0.05 -15.48 -12.97
CA ALA A 170 -0.41 -16.79 -12.41
C ALA A 170 -0.06 -16.96 -10.92
N PRO A 171 1.13 -16.56 -10.41
CA PRO A 171 1.44 -16.62 -8.99
C PRO A 171 0.50 -15.74 -8.14
N TYR A 172 0.08 -14.60 -8.68
CA TYR A 172 -0.82 -13.64 -8.00
C TYR A 172 -2.23 -14.20 -7.87
N ILE A 173 -2.73 -14.87 -8.92
CA ILE A 173 -4.01 -15.58 -8.85
C ILE A 173 -3.97 -16.65 -7.76
N ALA A 174 -2.92 -17.49 -7.74
CA ALA A 174 -2.77 -18.53 -6.72
C ALA A 174 -2.72 -17.97 -5.29
N ALA A 175 -1.95 -16.88 -5.07
CA ALA A 175 -1.89 -16.21 -3.78
C ALA A 175 -3.22 -15.56 -3.39
N ALA A 176 -3.92 -14.95 -4.36
CA ALA A 176 -5.23 -14.34 -4.15
C ALA A 176 -6.32 -15.37 -3.82
N GLU A 177 -6.30 -16.53 -4.45
CA GLU A 177 -7.18 -17.66 -4.11
C GLU A 177 -6.91 -18.17 -2.69
N GLU A 178 -5.65 -18.23 -2.28
CA GLU A 178 -5.30 -18.64 -0.92
C GLU A 178 -5.77 -17.60 0.10
N ALA A 179 -5.62 -16.30 -0.16
CA ALA A 179 -6.16 -15.25 0.70
C ALA A 179 -7.68 -15.43 0.90
N ARG A 180 -8.41 -15.70 -0.19
CA ARG A 180 -9.85 -15.96 -0.13
C ARG A 180 -10.21 -17.20 0.67
N LYS A 181 -9.46 -18.30 0.53
CA LYS A 181 -9.65 -19.52 1.33
C LYS A 181 -9.41 -19.29 2.82
N CYS A 182 -8.43 -18.45 3.15
CA CYS A 182 -8.10 -18.08 4.52
C CYS A 182 -9.05 -17.01 5.10
N GLY A 183 -9.99 -16.48 4.33
CA GLY A 183 -10.89 -15.40 4.75
C GLY A 183 -10.23 -14.04 4.89
N LEU A 184 -9.07 -13.83 4.27
CA LEU A 184 -8.36 -12.56 4.24
C LEU A 184 -8.91 -11.65 3.14
N GLY A 185 -8.94 -10.35 3.39
CA GLY A 185 -9.01 -9.35 2.34
C GLY A 185 -7.70 -9.28 1.55
N LEU A 186 -7.79 -8.79 0.33
CA LEU A 186 -6.67 -8.75 -0.60
C LEU A 186 -6.38 -7.32 -1.06
N ASN A 187 -5.17 -6.86 -0.79
CA ASN A 187 -4.60 -5.65 -1.38
C ASN A 187 -3.46 -6.02 -2.34
N ALA A 188 -3.14 -5.11 -3.26
CA ALA A 188 -1.97 -5.21 -4.12
C ALA A 188 -1.41 -3.81 -4.38
N GLY A 189 -0.10 -3.71 -4.58
CA GLY A 189 0.49 -2.40 -4.80
C GLY A 189 1.95 -2.45 -5.20
N HIS A 190 2.58 -1.27 -5.18
CA HIS A 190 3.95 -0.92 -5.48
C HIS A 190 4.21 -0.64 -6.97
N ASP A 191 4.11 -1.62 -7.89
CA ASP A 191 4.53 -1.46 -9.31
C ASP A 191 3.36 -1.53 -10.31
N LEU A 192 2.12 -1.45 -9.83
CA LEU A 192 0.94 -1.33 -10.69
C LEU A 192 0.91 0.04 -11.39
N SER A 193 0.53 0.03 -12.67
CA SER A 193 0.52 1.20 -13.55
C SER A 193 -0.65 1.16 -14.53
N LEU A 194 -0.88 2.23 -15.30
CA LEU A 194 -1.89 2.23 -16.37
C LEU A 194 -1.69 1.12 -17.42
N GLU A 195 -0.47 0.59 -17.53
CA GLU A 195 -0.16 -0.47 -18.49
C GLU A 195 -0.68 -1.84 -18.03
N ASN A 196 -0.61 -2.15 -16.73
CA ASN A 196 -0.80 -3.51 -16.22
C ASN A 196 -2.00 -3.66 -15.25
N LEU A 197 -2.53 -2.56 -14.71
CA LEU A 197 -3.56 -2.56 -13.68
C LEU A 197 -4.89 -3.14 -14.15
N GLU A 198 -5.35 -2.78 -15.35
CA GLU A 198 -6.64 -3.26 -15.88
C GLU A 198 -6.65 -4.79 -16.01
N TYR A 199 -5.56 -5.36 -16.51
CA TYR A 199 -5.43 -6.80 -16.61
C TYR A 199 -5.38 -7.47 -15.24
N PHE A 200 -4.63 -6.91 -14.29
CA PHE A 200 -4.59 -7.40 -12.91
C PHE A 200 -5.99 -7.43 -12.28
N ALA A 201 -6.73 -6.33 -12.36
CA ALA A 201 -8.07 -6.21 -11.80
C ALA A 201 -9.08 -7.18 -12.46
N LYS A 202 -8.95 -7.43 -13.76
CA LYS A 202 -9.80 -8.41 -14.46
C LYS A 202 -9.51 -9.84 -14.07
N GLN A 203 -8.25 -10.18 -13.80
CA GLN A 203 -7.86 -11.54 -13.40
C GLN A 203 -8.15 -11.82 -11.93
N ILE A 204 -8.15 -10.79 -11.07
CA ILE A 204 -8.39 -10.89 -9.64
C ILE A 204 -9.51 -9.91 -9.23
N PRO A 205 -10.77 -10.13 -9.66
CA PRO A 205 -11.87 -9.19 -9.46
C PRO A 205 -12.34 -9.06 -8.01
N TRP A 206 -11.81 -9.87 -7.10
CA TRP A 206 -12.05 -9.80 -5.65
C TRP A 206 -10.92 -9.11 -4.88
N CYS A 207 -9.99 -8.46 -5.57
CA CYS A 207 -9.02 -7.58 -4.93
C CYS A 207 -9.78 -6.41 -4.28
N ASP A 208 -9.57 -6.18 -2.98
CA ASP A 208 -10.26 -5.14 -2.22
C ASP A 208 -9.72 -3.76 -2.53
N GLU A 209 -8.38 -3.64 -2.64
CA GLU A 209 -7.72 -2.34 -2.76
C GLU A 209 -6.41 -2.47 -3.53
N VAL A 210 -6.07 -1.43 -4.30
CA VAL A 210 -4.73 -1.24 -4.84
C VAL A 210 -4.13 0.04 -4.29
N SER A 211 -2.85 -0.04 -3.85
CA SER A 211 -2.07 1.10 -3.35
C SER A 211 -1.02 1.49 -4.39
N ILE A 212 -1.20 2.63 -5.06
CA ILE A 212 -0.35 3.03 -6.19
C ILE A 212 0.27 4.39 -5.94
N GLY A 213 1.60 4.47 -6.02
CA GLY A 213 2.36 5.69 -5.76
C GLY A 213 3.20 6.13 -6.94
N HIS A 214 4.35 5.49 -7.16
CA HIS A 214 5.35 5.97 -8.10
C HIS A 214 4.79 6.16 -9.51
N ALA A 215 4.13 5.14 -10.06
CA ALA A 215 3.57 5.19 -11.41
C ALA A 215 2.50 6.29 -11.53
N LEU A 216 1.54 6.34 -10.59
CA LEU A 216 0.48 7.34 -10.61
C LEU A 216 1.02 8.78 -10.56
N ILE A 217 1.98 9.07 -9.67
CA ILE A 217 2.55 10.42 -9.57
C ILE A 217 3.40 10.75 -10.80
N SER A 218 4.11 9.78 -11.38
CA SER A 218 4.85 9.97 -12.64
C SER A 218 3.91 10.30 -13.80
N ASP A 219 2.81 9.57 -13.94
CA ASP A 219 1.78 9.83 -14.96
C ASP A 219 1.13 11.21 -14.76
N ALA A 220 0.95 11.64 -13.50
CA ALA A 220 0.37 12.94 -13.18
C ALA A 220 1.22 14.13 -13.65
N LEU A 221 2.52 13.96 -13.87
CA LEU A 221 3.38 14.99 -14.46
C LEU A 221 3.01 15.30 -15.92
N TYR A 222 2.41 14.32 -16.62
CA TYR A 222 2.03 14.44 -18.04
C TYR A 222 0.53 14.70 -18.22
N TYR A 223 -0.33 14.08 -17.40
CA TYR A 223 -1.79 14.12 -17.58
C TYR A 223 -2.49 15.08 -16.60
N GLY A 224 -1.77 15.58 -15.59
CA GLY A 224 -2.37 16.27 -14.44
C GLY A 224 -2.99 15.28 -13.45
N LEU A 225 -3.02 15.67 -12.16
CA LEU A 225 -3.35 14.76 -11.07
C LEU A 225 -4.79 14.24 -11.14
N GLU A 226 -5.76 15.13 -11.43
CA GLU A 226 -7.18 14.75 -11.57
C GLU A 226 -7.39 13.71 -12.66
N ASN A 227 -6.92 14.01 -13.88
CA ASN A 227 -7.06 13.09 -15.00
C ASN A 227 -6.41 11.74 -14.70
N THR A 228 -5.25 11.75 -14.06
CA THR A 228 -4.53 10.52 -13.71
C THR A 228 -5.33 9.68 -12.73
N VAL A 229 -5.85 10.26 -11.65
CA VAL A 229 -6.72 9.53 -10.71
C VAL A 229 -7.92 8.90 -11.44
N GLN A 230 -8.56 9.65 -12.36
CA GLN A 230 -9.67 9.12 -13.14
C GLN A 230 -9.27 7.98 -14.10
N LEU A 231 -8.06 8.05 -14.71
CA LEU A 231 -7.53 6.97 -15.56
C LEU A 231 -7.33 5.69 -14.75
N TYR A 232 -6.68 5.77 -13.60
CA TYR A 232 -6.48 4.60 -12.71
C TYR A 232 -7.80 4.01 -12.22
N ARG A 233 -8.77 4.85 -11.84
CA ARG A 233 -10.11 4.39 -11.46
C ARG A 233 -10.86 3.66 -12.59
N ARG A 234 -10.63 4.03 -13.83
CA ARG A 234 -11.23 3.34 -14.99
C ARG A 234 -10.68 1.93 -15.16
N CYS A 235 -9.39 1.70 -14.87
CA CYS A 235 -8.78 0.38 -14.91
C CYS A 235 -9.38 -0.59 -13.86
N LEU A 236 -10.06 -0.07 -12.84
CA LEU A 236 -10.63 -0.85 -11.71
C LEU A 236 -12.15 -1.11 -11.85
N ARG A 237 -12.75 -0.69 -12.98
CA ARG A 237 -14.20 -0.84 -13.23
C ARG A 237 -14.55 -2.10 -14.00
#